data_da509f78ae40c7fa7b77ee70ec807921
#
_entry.id   da509f78ae40c7fa7b77ee70ec807921
#
_cell.length_a   1.000
_cell.length_b   1.000
_cell.length_c   1.000
_cell.angle_alpha   90.00
_cell.angle_beta   90.00
_cell.angle_gamma   90.00
#
_symmetry.space_group_name_H-M   'P 1'
#
loop_
_entity.id
_entity.type
_entity.pdbx_description
1 polymer ?
#
loop_
_entity_poly.entity_id
_entity_poly.type
_entity_poly.pdbx_seq_one_letter_code
_entity_poly.pdbx_strand_id
1 'polypeptide(L)'
;SGTLAQIIPPSLVLIVLADQLGKSVGDLYKGAFIPGFVLTGLYVGYIVLVSFIKPQWVPALPPEARTIKEEDGSSGLRSLTILTAVSLAIAIAFAKWLPDTTPLDETIVVSMCVGVGVAFFAAVLNKATKLGLLSNMAERVTFVLIPPLALIFLVLGTIFLGIATPTEGGAMGAVGA
;
A
#
# COMPACT_ATOMS: atom_id res chain seq x y z
N SER A 1 0.14 -8.06 -14.42
CA SER A 1 0.02 -7.47 -13.06
C SER A 1 -1.42 -7.45 -12.57
N GLY A 2 -2.43 -7.26 -13.45
CA GLY A 2 -3.84 -7.25 -13.06
C GLY A 2 -4.34 -8.54 -12.38
N THR A 3 -3.75 -9.67 -12.70
CA THR A 3 -4.09 -10.97 -12.11
C THR A 3 -3.73 -11.06 -10.62
N LEU A 4 -2.68 -10.36 -10.18
CA LEU A 4 -2.26 -10.33 -8.77
C LEU A 4 -3.31 -9.67 -7.88
N ALA A 5 -4.01 -8.65 -8.38
CA ALA A 5 -5.07 -7.96 -7.65
C ALA A 5 -6.28 -8.85 -7.33
N GLN A 6 -6.44 -9.98 -8.03
CA GLN A 6 -7.50 -10.95 -7.77
C GLN A 6 -7.13 -11.97 -6.69
N ILE A 7 -5.85 -12.11 -6.36
CA ILE A 7 -5.34 -13.13 -5.43
C ILE A 7 -4.96 -12.50 -4.09
N ILE A 8 -4.39 -11.30 -4.14
CA ILE A 8 -3.98 -10.56 -2.93
C ILE A 8 -5.21 -9.85 -2.35
N PRO A 9 -5.46 -9.92 -1.04
CA PRO A 9 -6.54 -9.17 -0.40
C PRO A 9 -6.45 -7.65 -0.66
N PRO A 10 -7.56 -6.96 -0.93
CA PRO A 10 -8.95 -7.42 -0.99
C PRO A 10 -9.28 -8.12 -2.32
N SER A 11 -9.81 -9.34 -2.26
CA SER A 11 -10.11 -10.17 -3.42
C SER A 11 -11.56 -10.63 -3.39
N LEU A 12 -12.33 -10.31 -4.43
CA LEU A 12 -13.71 -10.78 -4.58
C LEU A 12 -13.78 -12.30 -4.69
N VAL A 13 -12.78 -12.92 -5.33
CA VAL A 13 -12.72 -14.37 -5.49
C VAL A 13 -12.62 -15.05 -4.12
N LEU A 14 -11.81 -14.52 -3.22
CA LEU A 14 -11.67 -15.07 -1.87
C LEU A 14 -12.95 -14.88 -1.04
N ILE A 15 -13.68 -13.76 -1.23
CA ILE A 15 -14.96 -13.53 -0.56
C ILE A 15 -15.99 -14.59 -0.98
N VAL A 16 -16.15 -14.77 -2.29
CA VAL A 16 -17.10 -15.77 -2.83
C VAL A 16 -16.69 -17.20 -2.41
N LEU A 17 -15.39 -17.48 -2.43
CA LEU A 17 -14.87 -18.79 -2.00
C LEU A 17 -15.13 -19.02 -0.51
N ALA A 18 -14.94 -18.02 0.33
CA ALA A 18 -15.24 -18.11 1.77
C ALA A 18 -16.71 -18.43 2.02
N ASP A 19 -17.60 -17.73 1.32
CA ASP A 19 -19.05 -17.95 1.40
C ASP A 19 -19.41 -19.39 1.00
N GLN A 20 -18.92 -19.86 -0.14
CA GLN A 20 -19.18 -21.22 -0.62
C GLN A 20 -18.61 -22.31 0.29
N LEU A 21 -17.50 -22.06 0.95
CA LEU A 21 -16.87 -23.00 1.88
C LEU A 21 -17.40 -22.87 3.31
N GLY A 22 -18.26 -21.90 3.60
CA GLY A 22 -18.74 -21.61 4.96
C GLY A 22 -17.61 -21.24 5.92
N LYS A 23 -16.57 -20.55 5.42
CA LYS A 23 -15.41 -20.13 6.19
C LYS A 23 -15.38 -18.62 6.38
N SER A 24 -14.66 -18.17 7.41
CA SER A 24 -14.43 -16.74 7.61
C SER A 24 -13.62 -16.15 6.46
N VAL A 25 -14.10 -15.02 5.92
CA VAL A 25 -13.36 -14.27 4.88
C VAL A 25 -12.02 -13.79 5.42
N GLY A 26 -11.98 -13.36 6.69
CA GLY A 26 -10.75 -12.95 7.36
C GLY A 26 -9.70 -14.07 7.39
N ASP A 27 -10.11 -15.32 7.70
CA ASP A 27 -9.20 -16.46 7.73
C ASP A 27 -8.68 -16.81 6.34
N LEU A 28 -9.53 -16.72 5.31
CA LEU A 28 -9.08 -16.90 3.93
C LEU A 28 -8.10 -15.80 3.49
N TYR A 29 -8.35 -14.57 3.88
CA TYR A 29 -7.44 -13.46 3.61
C TYR A 29 -6.09 -13.67 4.29
N LYS A 30 -6.08 -14.05 5.57
CA LYS A 30 -4.84 -14.39 6.31
C LYS A 30 -4.06 -15.50 5.59
N GLY A 31 -4.74 -16.56 5.19
CA GLY A 31 -4.13 -17.68 4.46
C GLY A 31 -3.60 -17.32 3.07
N ALA A 32 -4.20 -16.31 2.41
CA ALA A 32 -3.80 -15.88 1.07
C ALA A 32 -2.57 -14.96 1.04
N PHE A 33 -2.17 -14.37 2.17
CA PHE A 33 -1.03 -13.45 2.20
C PHE A 33 0.29 -14.11 1.77
N ILE A 34 0.64 -15.24 2.37
CA ILE A 34 1.90 -15.93 2.06
C ILE A 34 1.97 -16.37 0.60
N PRO A 35 0.98 -17.10 0.06
CA PRO A 35 0.95 -17.45 -1.37
C PRO A 35 0.97 -16.21 -2.28
N GLY A 36 0.28 -15.14 -1.91
CA GLY A 36 0.26 -13.89 -2.66
C GLY A 36 1.63 -13.22 -2.75
N PHE A 37 2.36 -13.14 -1.65
CA PHE A 37 3.72 -12.61 -1.64
C PHE A 37 4.71 -13.49 -2.40
N VAL A 38 4.59 -14.82 -2.28
CA VAL A 38 5.42 -15.77 -3.06
C VAL A 38 5.18 -15.55 -4.55
N LEU A 39 3.92 -15.46 -4.97
CA LEU A 39 3.57 -15.24 -6.37
C LEU A 39 4.09 -13.88 -6.87
N THR A 40 3.96 -12.82 -6.07
CA THR A 40 4.52 -11.51 -6.39
C THR A 40 6.05 -11.58 -6.55
N GLY A 41 6.72 -12.28 -5.65
CA GLY A 41 8.16 -12.50 -5.71
C GLY A 41 8.58 -13.25 -6.98
N LEU A 42 7.81 -14.25 -7.39
CA LEU A 42 8.05 -14.99 -8.65
C LEU A 42 7.88 -14.09 -9.88
N TYR A 43 6.85 -13.23 -9.92
CA TYR A 43 6.68 -12.27 -11.01
C TYR A 43 7.81 -11.25 -11.08
N VAL A 44 8.20 -10.69 -9.95
CA VAL A 44 9.32 -9.74 -9.87
C VAL A 44 10.62 -10.45 -10.27
N GLY A 45 10.87 -11.64 -9.73
CA GLY A 45 12.03 -12.46 -10.08
C GLY A 45 12.09 -12.78 -11.57
N TYR A 46 10.96 -13.14 -12.18
CA TYR A 46 10.87 -13.38 -13.62
C TYR A 46 11.23 -12.14 -14.44
N ILE A 47 10.67 -10.96 -14.09
CA ILE A 47 10.96 -9.71 -14.79
C ILE A 47 12.44 -9.35 -14.66
N VAL A 48 13.02 -9.48 -13.46
CA VAL A 48 14.44 -9.23 -13.21
C VAL A 48 15.29 -10.19 -14.04
N LEU A 49 14.97 -11.46 -14.04
CA LEU A 49 15.70 -12.49 -14.81
C LEU A 49 15.66 -12.20 -16.31
N VAL A 50 14.47 -11.87 -16.86
CA VAL A 50 14.32 -11.50 -18.28
C VAL A 50 15.09 -10.22 -18.60
N SER A 51 15.14 -9.26 -17.68
CA SER A 51 15.90 -8.02 -17.85
C SER A 51 17.41 -8.29 -18.02
N PHE A 52 17.95 -9.32 -17.37
CA PHE A 52 19.36 -9.73 -17.52
C PHE A 52 19.59 -10.58 -18.76
N ILE A 53 18.68 -11.54 -19.08
CA ILE A 53 18.87 -12.50 -20.20
C ILE A 53 18.52 -11.86 -21.55
N LYS A 54 17.44 -11.09 -21.60
CA LYS A 54 16.94 -10.44 -22.82
C LYS A 54 16.52 -8.99 -22.57
N PRO A 55 17.49 -8.07 -22.40
CA PRO A 55 17.20 -6.66 -22.11
C PRO A 55 16.34 -5.99 -23.20
N GLN A 56 16.31 -6.53 -24.41
CA GLN A 56 15.47 -6.03 -25.52
C GLN A 56 13.96 -6.21 -25.25
N TRP A 57 13.57 -7.18 -24.42
CA TRP A 57 12.17 -7.42 -24.08
C TRP A 57 11.67 -6.53 -22.96
N VAL A 58 12.58 -5.96 -22.20
CA VAL A 58 12.29 -5.03 -21.10
C VAL A 58 13.06 -3.72 -21.36
N PRO A 59 12.65 -2.93 -22.38
CA PRO A 59 13.33 -1.70 -22.68
C PRO A 59 13.24 -0.74 -21.50
N ALA A 60 14.36 -0.11 -21.18
CA ALA A 60 14.41 0.90 -20.14
C ALA A 60 13.56 2.11 -20.55
N LEU A 61 12.93 2.77 -19.58
CA LEU A 61 12.20 4.01 -19.83
C LEU A 61 13.09 5.05 -20.51
N PRO A 62 12.54 5.80 -21.49
CA PRO A 62 13.26 6.92 -22.08
C PRO A 62 13.82 7.89 -21.01
N PRO A 63 14.97 8.52 -21.24
CA PRO A 63 15.58 9.45 -20.27
C PRO A 63 14.62 10.55 -19.81
N GLU A 64 13.75 11.01 -20.71
CA GLU A 64 12.74 12.05 -20.45
C GLU A 64 11.67 11.60 -19.45
N ALA A 65 11.35 10.31 -19.42
CA ALA A 65 10.37 9.73 -18.49
C ALA A 65 10.99 9.31 -17.14
N ARG A 66 12.34 9.30 -17.04
CA ARG A 66 13.04 8.93 -15.81
C ARG A 66 13.20 10.08 -14.83
N THR A 67 13.18 11.31 -15.33
CA THR A 67 13.43 12.52 -14.54
C THR A 67 12.20 13.40 -14.55
N ILE A 68 11.40 13.32 -13.48
CA ILE A 68 10.43 14.36 -13.18
C ILE A 68 11.26 15.50 -12.58
N LYS A 69 11.55 16.51 -13.41
CA LYS A 69 12.22 17.73 -12.94
C LYS A 69 11.16 18.64 -12.33
N GLU A 70 11.42 19.10 -11.12
CA GLU A 70 10.67 20.20 -10.53
C GLU A 70 11.10 21.53 -11.17
N GLU A 71 10.32 22.58 -10.96
CA GLU A 71 10.61 23.94 -11.46
C GLU A 71 12.01 24.43 -11.03
N ASP A 72 12.52 23.95 -9.89
CA ASP A 72 13.86 24.24 -9.36
C ASP A 72 14.97 23.35 -9.92
N GLY A 73 14.69 22.48 -10.89
CA GLY A 73 15.67 21.55 -11.48
C GLY A 73 16.07 20.37 -10.58
N SER A 74 15.56 20.29 -9.36
CA SER A 74 15.80 19.18 -8.45
C SER A 74 14.89 17.97 -8.77
N SER A 75 15.35 16.74 -8.46
CA SER A 75 14.48 15.59 -8.53
C SER A 75 13.67 15.51 -7.23
N GLY A 76 12.35 15.61 -7.32
CA GLY A 76 11.44 15.48 -6.17
C GLY A 76 11.51 14.12 -5.44
N LEU A 77 12.27 13.17 -5.99
CA LEU A 77 12.52 11.84 -5.43
C LEU A 77 13.11 11.89 -4.02
N ARG A 78 14.03 12.83 -3.74
CA ARG A 78 14.66 12.93 -2.42
C ARG A 78 13.63 13.21 -1.32
N SER A 79 12.73 14.13 -1.56
CA SER A 79 11.66 14.47 -0.62
C SER A 79 10.70 13.31 -0.44
N LEU A 80 10.31 12.64 -1.54
CA LEU A 80 9.44 11.46 -1.51
C LEU A 80 10.10 10.30 -0.74
N THR A 81 11.39 10.02 -0.97
CA THR A 81 12.11 8.96 -0.26
C THR A 81 12.24 9.27 1.24
N ILE A 82 12.50 10.52 1.61
CA ILE A 82 12.55 10.92 3.03
C ILE A 82 11.16 10.74 3.67
N LEU A 83 10.09 11.22 3.03
CA LEU A 83 8.73 11.07 3.53
C LEU A 83 8.38 9.59 3.73
N THR A 84 8.66 8.75 2.74
CA THR A 84 8.40 7.30 2.80
C THR A 84 9.22 6.64 3.91
N ALA A 85 10.51 6.99 4.04
CA ALA A 85 11.38 6.42 5.06
C ALA A 85 10.93 6.81 6.48
N VAL A 86 10.56 8.09 6.70
CA VAL A 86 10.06 8.57 7.99
C VAL A 86 8.73 7.90 8.34
N SER A 87 7.80 7.84 7.38
CA SER A 87 6.49 7.21 7.61
C SER A 87 6.64 5.71 7.92
N LEU A 88 7.54 5.02 7.22
CA LEU A 88 7.83 3.62 7.47
C LEU A 88 8.52 3.41 8.83
N ALA A 89 9.45 4.28 9.20
CA ALA A 89 10.12 4.21 10.50
C ALA A 89 9.13 4.40 11.65
N ILE A 90 8.18 5.34 11.52
CA ILE A 90 7.12 5.55 12.52
C ILE A 90 6.17 4.33 12.56
N ALA A 91 5.80 3.76 11.42
CA ALA A 91 4.99 2.56 11.36
C ALA A 91 5.67 1.38 12.08
N ILE A 92 6.97 1.16 11.83
CA ILE A 92 7.76 0.11 12.50
C ILE A 92 7.90 0.39 14.01
N ALA A 93 8.13 1.63 14.40
CA ALA A 93 8.20 2.01 15.81
C ALA A 93 6.87 1.76 16.52
N PHE A 94 5.76 2.08 15.86
CA PHE A 94 4.42 1.81 16.35
C PHE A 94 4.14 0.31 16.46
N ALA A 95 4.54 -0.48 15.46
CA ALA A 95 4.42 -1.94 15.51
C ALA A 95 5.13 -2.56 16.72
N LYS A 96 6.29 -2.01 17.11
CA LYS A 96 7.04 -2.45 18.28
C LYS A 96 6.45 -1.98 19.62
N TRP A 97 5.63 -0.94 19.57
CA TRP A 97 4.94 -0.43 20.76
C TRP A 97 3.63 -1.18 21.05
N LEU A 98 3.05 -1.86 20.05
CA LEU A 98 1.89 -2.71 20.28
C LEU A 98 2.25 -3.88 21.21
N PRO A 99 1.27 -4.34 22.06
CA PRO A 99 1.47 -5.51 22.91
C PRO A 99 1.82 -6.77 22.11
N ASP A 100 2.70 -7.61 22.65
CA ASP A 100 3.10 -8.89 22.05
C ASP A 100 1.93 -9.88 21.85
N THR A 101 0.80 -9.61 22.52
CA THR A 101 -0.43 -10.39 22.38
C THR A 101 -1.22 -10.08 21.11
N THR A 102 -0.87 -9.00 20.41
CA THR A 102 -1.56 -8.60 19.17
C THR A 102 -1.17 -9.53 18.03
N PRO A 103 -2.13 -10.09 17.30
CA PRO A 103 -1.85 -10.91 16.11
C PRO A 103 -0.98 -10.16 15.09
N LEU A 104 -0.10 -10.89 14.41
CA LEU A 104 0.86 -10.30 13.46
C LEU A 104 0.15 -9.56 12.30
N ASP A 105 -0.96 -10.09 11.82
CA ASP A 105 -1.79 -9.50 10.78
C ASP A 105 -2.41 -8.16 11.21
N GLU A 106 -2.94 -8.08 12.42
CA GLU A 106 -3.44 -6.83 13.00
C GLU A 106 -2.32 -5.80 13.18
N THR A 107 -1.19 -6.24 13.71
CA THR A 107 -0.01 -5.38 13.90
C THR A 107 0.44 -4.77 12.58
N ILE A 108 0.52 -5.56 11.50
CA ILE A 108 0.90 -5.08 10.18
C ILE A 108 -0.10 -4.05 9.65
N VAL A 109 -1.40 -4.38 9.67
CA VAL A 109 -2.44 -3.50 9.12
C VAL A 109 -2.51 -2.18 9.88
N VAL A 110 -2.57 -2.23 11.22
CA VAL A 110 -2.67 -1.01 12.05
C VAL A 110 -1.41 -0.14 11.91
N SER A 111 -0.23 -0.76 11.89
CA SER A 111 1.03 -0.02 11.71
C SER A 111 1.14 0.62 10.33
N MET A 112 0.67 -0.05 9.28
CA MET A 112 0.60 0.55 7.94
C MET A 112 -0.41 1.70 7.88
N CYS A 113 -1.56 1.58 8.54
CA CYS A 113 -2.52 2.69 8.67
C CYS A 113 -1.89 3.92 9.33
N VAL A 114 -1.11 3.72 10.40
CA VAL A 114 -0.39 4.80 11.08
C VAL A 114 0.63 5.44 10.14
N GLY A 115 1.43 4.63 9.43
CA GLY A 115 2.42 5.14 8.47
C GLY A 115 1.80 5.96 7.35
N VAL A 116 0.71 5.47 6.76
CA VAL A 116 -0.05 6.18 5.73
C VAL A 116 -0.66 7.48 6.29
N GLY A 117 -1.23 7.42 7.49
CA GLY A 117 -1.77 8.60 8.18
C GLY A 117 -0.72 9.69 8.42
N VAL A 118 0.48 9.30 8.85
CA VAL A 118 1.61 10.23 9.05
C VAL A 118 2.04 10.87 7.73
N ALA A 119 2.16 10.09 6.65
CA ALA A 119 2.52 10.62 5.34
C ALA A 119 1.47 11.65 4.85
N PHE A 120 0.20 11.32 5.00
CA PHE A 120 -0.90 12.21 4.62
C PHE A 120 -0.90 13.51 5.45
N PHE A 121 -0.80 13.38 6.77
CA PHE A 121 -0.77 14.54 7.67
C PHE A 121 0.43 15.45 7.39
N ALA A 122 1.61 14.87 7.13
CA ALA A 122 2.79 15.65 6.74
C ALA A 122 2.58 16.40 5.42
N ALA A 123 1.93 15.78 4.42
CA ALA A 123 1.63 16.43 3.15
C ALA A 123 0.59 17.56 3.31
N VAL A 124 -0.46 17.34 4.12
CA VAL A 124 -1.47 18.37 4.43
C VAL A 124 -0.84 19.54 5.17
N LEU A 125 0.00 19.28 6.18
CA LEU A 125 0.72 20.33 6.90
C LEU A 125 1.63 21.12 5.97
N ASN A 126 2.42 20.45 5.13
CA ASN A 126 3.31 21.12 4.17
C ASN A 126 2.51 22.04 3.24
N LYS A 127 1.39 21.57 2.72
CA LYS A 127 0.52 22.34 1.84
C LYS A 127 -0.15 23.52 2.56
N ALA A 128 -0.62 23.32 3.80
CA ALA A 128 -1.28 24.36 4.58
C ALA A 128 -0.31 25.47 5.04
N THR A 129 0.87 25.08 5.49
CA THR A 129 1.89 25.99 6.02
C THR A 129 2.84 26.55 4.96
N LYS A 130 2.77 26.03 3.75
CA LYS A 130 3.68 26.39 2.63
C LYS A 130 5.17 26.33 3.02
N LEU A 131 5.53 25.38 3.88
CA LEU A 131 6.90 25.22 4.40
C LEU A 131 7.91 24.82 3.33
N GLY A 132 7.46 24.32 2.16
CA GLY A 132 8.36 23.88 1.08
C GLY A 132 9.25 22.68 1.45
N LEU A 133 8.89 21.94 2.50
CA LEU A 133 9.64 20.77 2.95
C LEU A 133 9.43 19.56 2.02
N LEU A 134 8.25 19.47 1.42
CA LEU A 134 7.89 18.43 0.46
C LEU A 134 7.91 19.01 -0.95
N SER A 135 8.49 18.28 -1.86
CA SER A 135 8.46 18.60 -3.28
C SER A 135 7.05 18.52 -3.85
N ASN A 136 6.76 19.25 -4.92
CA ASN A 136 5.47 19.18 -5.63
C ASN A 136 5.16 17.75 -6.08
N MET A 137 6.20 16.98 -6.45
CA MET A 137 6.07 15.56 -6.78
C MET A 137 5.61 14.74 -5.58
N ALA A 138 6.26 14.92 -4.41
CA ALA A 138 5.91 14.20 -3.20
C ALA A 138 4.49 14.51 -2.74
N GLU A 139 4.07 15.77 -2.82
CA GLU A 139 2.69 16.17 -2.54
C GLU A 139 1.70 15.51 -3.49
N ARG A 140 1.93 15.60 -4.80
CA ARG A 140 1.03 14.99 -5.80
C ARG A 140 0.91 13.48 -5.62
N VAL A 141 2.04 12.79 -5.44
CA VAL A 141 2.03 11.34 -5.19
C VAL A 141 1.25 11.02 -3.92
N THR A 142 1.46 11.77 -2.85
CA THR A 142 0.77 11.56 -1.58
C THR A 142 -0.74 11.77 -1.71
N PHE A 143 -1.17 12.87 -2.30
CA PHE A 143 -2.61 13.15 -2.46
C PHE A 143 -3.32 12.23 -3.45
N VAL A 144 -2.62 11.62 -4.40
CA VAL A 144 -3.20 10.67 -5.36
C VAL A 144 -3.21 9.24 -4.81
N LEU A 145 -2.16 8.82 -4.12
CA LEU A 145 -2.03 7.44 -3.63
C LEU A 145 -2.71 7.21 -2.28
N ILE A 146 -2.65 8.19 -1.38
CA ILE A 146 -3.13 7.97 -0.01
C ILE A 146 -4.62 7.76 0.10
N PRO A 147 -5.52 8.50 -0.56
CA PRO A 147 -6.95 8.25 -0.43
C PRO A 147 -7.36 6.83 -0.79
N PRO A 148 -6.95 6.25 -1.95
CA PRO A 148 -7.25 4.86 -2.26
C PRO A 148 -6.62 3.87 -1.26
N LEU A 149 -5.37 4.10 -0.85
CA LEU A 149 -4.70 3.26 0.13
C LEU A 149 -5.39 3.32 1.50
N ALA A 150 -5.75 4.50 1.95
CA ALA A 150 -6.46 4.69 3.21
C ALA A 150 -7.81 3.95 3.21
N LEU A 151 -8.56 4.03 2.11
CA LEU A 151 -9.81 3.27 1.94
C LEU A 151 -9.57 1.76 2.01
N ILE A 152 -8.57 1.25 1.30
CA ILE A 152 -8.22 -0.17 1.30
C ILE A 152 -7.85 -0.61 2.72
N PHE A 153 -6.98 0.11 3.41
CA PHE A 153 -6.56 -0.23 4.77
C PHE A 153 -7.69 -0.09 5.80
N LEU A 154 -8.57 0.89 5.63
CA LEU A 154 -9.72 1.05 6.51
C LEU A 154 -10.70 -0.13 6.36
N VAL A 155 -11.02 -0.49 5.13
CA VAL A 155 -11.92 -1.64 4.85
C VAL A 155 -11.28 -2.94 5.32
N LEU A 156 -10.02 -3.21 4.95
CA LEU A 156 -9.32 -4.42 5.40
C LEU A 156 -9.13 -4.44 6.92
N GLY A 157 -8.73 -3.31 7.52
CA GLY A 157 -8.53 -3.20 8.95
C GLY A 157 -9.78 -3.53 9.74
N THR A 158 -10.94 -3.01 9.35
CA THR A 158 -12.22 -3.30 10.02
C THR A 158 -12.64 -4.78 9.88
N ILE A 159 -12.34 -5.41 8.74
CA ILE A 159 -12.62 -6.83 8.53
C ILE A 159 -11.67 -7.71 9.37
N PHE A 160 -10.37 -7.40 9.41
CA PHE A 160 -9.38 -8.16 10.18
C PHE A 160 -9.59 -8.05 11.70
N LEU A 161 -9.99 -6.88 12.16
CA LEU A 161 -10.33 -6.65 13.58
C LEU A 161 -11.69 -7.27 13.96
N GLY A 162 -12.42 -7.81 12.99
CA GLY A 162 -13.75 -8.39 13.22
C GLY A 162 -14.83 -7.36 13.58
N ILE A 163 -14.56 -6.06 13.33
CA ILE A 163 -15.49 -4.95 13.60
C ILE A 163 -16.59 -4.90 12.54
N ALA A 164 -16.25 -5.21 11.29
CA ALA A 164 -17.17 -5.19 10.15
C ALA A 164 -17.12 -6.51 9.37
N THR A 165 -18.25 -6.91 8.87
CA THR A 165 -18.35 -7.96 7.86
C THR A 165 -17.82 -7.44 6.51
N PRO A 166 -17.42 -8.31 5.57
CA PRO A 166 -17.00 -7.89 4.23
C PRO A 166 -18.03 -7.02 3.50
N THR A 167 -19.32 -7.31 3.72
CA THR A 167 -20.43 -6.53 3.13
C THR A 167 -20.50 -5.12 3.73
N GLU A 168 -20.37 -5.00 5.05
CA GLU A 168 -20.34 -3.70 5.74
C GLU A 168 -19.10 -2.91 5.38
N GLY A 169 -17.93 -3.58 5.32
CA GLY A 169 -16.69 -2.98 4.85
C GLY A 169 -16.80 -2.47 3.42
N GLY A 170 -17.44 -3.22 2.52
CA GLY A 170 -17.72 -2.78 1.16
C GLY A 170 -18.64 -1.56 1.10
N ALA A 171 -19.68 -1.51 1.92
CA ALA A 171 -20.57 -0.35 2.04
C ALA A 171 -19.84 0.90 2.55
N MET A 172 -18.98 0.75 3.57
CA MET A 172 -18.11 1.83 4.07
C MET A 172 -17.15 2.33 2.98
N GLY A 173 -16.56 1.41 2.21
CA GLY A 173 -15.71 1.75 1.07
C GLY A 173 -16.45 2.54 0.00
N ALA A 174 -17.68 2.18 -0.31
CA ALA A 174 -18.52 2.89 -1.29
C ALA A 174 -18.93 4.30 -0.85
N VAL A 175 -19.15 4.51 0.45
CA VAL A 175 -19.44 5.83 1.03
C VAL A 175 -18.19 6.71 1.10
N GLY A 176 -17.02 6.09 1.30
CA GLY A 176 -15.74 6.81 1.42
C GLY A 176 -15.10 7.20 0.08
N ALA A 177 -15.55 6.60 -1.02
CA ALA A 177 -15.03 6.86 -2.36
C ALA A 177 -15.71 8.04 -3.02
#